data_29b045790b44e3a76b2ba7936e92d3e0
#
_entry.id   29b045790b44e3a76b2ba7936e92d3e0
#
_cell.length_a   1.000
_cell.length_b   1.000
_cell.length_c   1.000
_cell.angle_alpha   90.00
_cell.angle_beta   90.00
_cell.angle_gamma   90.00
#
_symmetry.space_group_name_H-M   'P 1'
#
loop_
_entity.id
_entity.type
_entity.pdbx_description
1 polymer ?
#
loop_
_entity_poly.entity_id
_entity_poly.type
_entity_poly.pdbx_seq_one_letter_code
_entity_poly.pdbx_strand_id
1 'polypeptide(L)'
;MKARTGDRDGALSIYQVMAEDSGIDPLYAGLARLYAVMHQLDSGDPEALSKDLEPLLSENGAWRYSARELAALLALRKGDTEAARTAYTLLADDAKTPPGIRARAAEMLQALKT
;
A
#
# COMPACT_ATOMS: atom_id res chain seq x y z
N MET A 1 -4.76 -0.26 -25.57
CA MET A 1 -4.67 0.20 -25.14
C MET A 1 -4.43 0.72 -24.37
N LYS A 2 -4.72 0.76 -23.92
CA LYS A 2 -4.51 1.51 -23.34
C LYS A 2 -3.79 1.60 -22.22
N ALA A 3 -3.28 0.87 -21.67
CA ALA A 3 -2.43 1.09 -20.58
C ALA A 3 -1.41 2.15 -20.92
N ARG A 4 -1.86 3.15 -21.50
CA ARG A 4 -1.01 4.24 -21.86
C ARG A 4 -0.71 5.10 -20.68
N THR A 5 0.44 5.74 -20.70
CA THR A 5 0.86 6.65 -19.65
C THR A 5 -0.20 7.70 -19.37
N GLY A 6 -0.82 8.26 -20.39
CA GLY A 6 -1.85 9.27 -20.21
C GLY A 6 -3.06 8.76 -19.43
N ASP A 7 -3.50 7.54 -19.74
CA ASP A 7 -4.64 6.95 -19.04
C ASP A 7 -4.29 6.66 -17.57
N ARG A 8 -3.06 6.20 -17.34
CA ARG A 8 -2.59 5.92 -15.98
C ARG A 8 -2.50 7.21 -15.17
N ASP A 9 -1.97 8.27 -15.77
CA ASP A 9 -1.86 9.56 -15.10
C ASP A 9 -3.24 10.15 -14.81
N GLY A 10 -4.19 9.97 -15.72
CA GLY A 10 -5.56 10.42 -15.52
C GLY A 10 -6.21 9.72 -14.35
N ALA A 11 -6.06 8.39 -14.28
CA ALA A 11 -6.60 7.61 -13.17
C ALA A 11 -5.98 8.04 -11.84
N LEU A 12 -4.68 8.25 -11.83
CA LEU A 12 -3.98 8.69 -10.62
C LEU A 12 -4.51 10.03 -10.13
N SER A 13 -4.71 10.98 -11.05
CA SER A 13 -5.23 12.29 -10.68
C SER A 13 -6.61 12.18 -10.04
N ILE A 14 -7.46 11.32 -10.59
CA ILE A 14 -8.80 11.11 -10.05
C ILE A 14 -8.71 10.54 -8.63
N TYR A 15 -7.86 9.55 -8.40
CA TYR A 15 -7.70 8.97 -7.07
C TYR A 15 -7.17 9.99 -6.08
N GLN A 16 -6.24 10.83 -6.49
CA GLN A 16 -5.68 11.85 -5.60
C GLN A 16 -6.74 12.88 -5.20
N VAL A 17 -7.56 13.31 -6.13
CA VAL A 17 -8.64 14.24 -5.84
C VAL A 17 -9.65 13.60 -4.88
N MET A 18 -10.04 12.35 -5.15
CA MET A 18 -10.99 11.64 -4.28
C MET A 18 -10.43 11.44 -2.87
N ALA A 19 -9.16 11.17 -2.75
CA ALA A 19 -8.54 10.92 -1.44
C ALA A 19 -8.61 12.14 -0.53
N GLU A 20 -8.67 13.34 -1.11
CA GLU A 20 -8.66 14.58 -0.33
C GLU A 20 -10.04 15.25 -0.29
N ASP A 21 -11.04 14.64 -0.89
CA ASP A 21 -12.39 15.23 -0.96
C ASP A 21 -13.15 14.94 0.33
N SER A 22 -13.38 15.97 1.13
CA SER A 22 -14.10 15.81 2.39
C SER A 22 -15.59 15.49 2.19
N GLY A 23 -16.11 15.63 0.98
CA GLY A 23 -17.49 15.27 0.67
C GLY A 23 -17.70 13.80 0.35
N ILE A 24 -16.62 13.02 0.27
CA ILE A 24 -16.70 11.59 -0.01
C ILE A 24 -16.57 10.80 1.29
N ASP A 25 -17.31 9.69 1.38
CA ASP A 25 -17.23 8.80 2.53
C ASP A 25 -15.75 8.44 2.80
N PRO A 26 -15.28 8.57 4.05
CA PRO A 26 -13.89 8.25 4.39
C PRO A 26 -13.44 6.86 3.93
N LEU A 27 -14.35 5.89 3.88
CA LEU A 27 -14.02 4.56 3.37
C LEU A 27 -13.55 4.62 1.93
N TYR A 28 -14.26 5.35 1.08
CA TYR A 28 -13.90 5.46 -0.33
C TYR A 28 -12.72 6.39 -0.54
N ALA A 29 -12.61 7.45 0.26
CA ALA A 29 -11.44 8.31 0.20
C ALA A 29 -10.18 7.53 0.55
N GLY A 30 -10.27 6.65 1.56
CA GLY A 30 -9.15 5.78 1.93
C GLY A 30 -8.76 4.81 0.82
N LEU A 31 -9.77 4.22 0.17
CA LEU A 31 -9.51 3.31 -0.96
C LEU A 31 -8.85 4.06 -2.12
N ALA A 32 -9.31 5.29 -2.40
CA ALA A 32 -8.71 6.09 -3.45
C ALA A 32 -7.26 6.40 -3.15
N ARG A 33 -6.94 6.70 -1.88
CA ARG A 33 -5.55 6.94 -1.47
C ARG A 33 -4.70 5.68 -1.68
N LEU A 34 -5.26 4.53 -1.32
CA LEU A 34 -4.57 3.26 -1.51
C LEU A 34 -4.25 3.03 -3.00
N TYR A 35 -5.23 3.25 -3.88
CA TYR A 35 -5.01 3.09 -5.32
C TYR A 35 -4.00 4.11 -5.85
N ALA A 36 -4.02 5.35 -5.34
CA ALA A 36 -3.04 6.34 -5.77
C ALA A 36 -1.62 5.87 -5.46
N VAL A 37 -1.41 5.29 -4.28
CA VAL A 37 -0.09 4.75 -3.93
C VAL A 37 0.27 3.57 -4.83
N MET A 38 -0.69 2.66 -5.07
CA MET A 38 -0.46 1.50 -5.93
C MET A 38 -0.02 1.89 -7.33
N HIS A 39 -0.63 2.94 -7.88
CA HIS A 39 -0.27 3.40 -9.23
C HIS A 39 1.15 3.97 -9.31
N GLN A 40 1.72 4.37 -8.18
CA GLN A 40 3.05 4.97 -8.13
C GLN A 40 4.10 4.05 -7.52
N LEU A 41 3.71 2.81 -7.21
CA LEU A 41 4.54 1.91 -6.41
C LEU A 41 5.93 1.69 -7.00
N ASP A 42 6.02 1.59 -8.33
CA ASP A 42 7.27 1.28 -9.01
C ASP A 42 8.11 2.51 -9.33
N SER A 43 7.50 3.68 -9.43
CA SER A 43 8.19 4.86 -9.97
C SER A 43 8.16 6.07 -9.07
N GLY A 44 7.24 6.12 -8.11
CA GLY A 44 7.13 7.28 -7.22
C GLY A 44 8.20 7.28 -6.15
N ASP A 45 8.31 8.40 -5.45
CA ASP A 45 9.25 8.52 -4.35
C ASP A 45 8.77 7.68 -3.16
N PRO A 46 9.53 6.65 -2.75
CA PRO A 46 9.07 5.75 -1.69
C PRO A 46 8.83 6.46 -0.35
N GLU A 47 9.59 7.50 -0.03
CA GLU A 47 9.34 8.23 1.21
C GLU A 47 8.01 8.97 1.18
N ALA A 48 7.72 9.64 0.06
CA ALA A 48 6.45 10.35 -0.08
C ALA A 48 5.27 9.38 -0.07
N LEU A 49 5.41 8.23 -0.74
CA LEU A 49 4.35 7.23 -0.79
C LEU A 49 4.13 6.61 0.59
N SER A 50 5.20 6.40 1.35
CA SER A 50 5.07 5.90 2.72
C SER A 50 4.26 6.85 3.59
N LYS A 51 4.49 8.15 3.45
CA LYS A 51 3.72 9.15 4.19
C LYS A 51 2.25 9.13 3.77
N ASP A 52 1.99 8.94 2.49
CA ASP A 52 0.61 8.88 1.99
C ASP A 52 -0.15 7.70 2.59
N LEU A 53 0.55 6.62 2.94
CA LEU A 53 -0.08 5.46 3.55
C LEU A 53 -0.37 5.62 5.03
N GLU A 54 0.29 6.53 5.73
CA GLU A 54 0.17 6.63 7.17
C GLU A 54 -1.27 6.71 7.69
N PRO A 55 -2.15 7.52 7.08
CA PRO A 55 -3.54 7.57 7.57
C PRO A 55 -4.27 6.24 7.46
N LEU A 56 -3.82 5.35 6.60
CA LEU A 56 -4.49 4.07 6.37
C LEU A 56 -3.96 2.96 7.28
N LEU A 57 -2.89 3.21 8.03
CA LEU A 57 -2.23 2.18 8.83
C LEU A 57 -2.81 2.02 10.23
N SER A 58 -3.75 2.87 10.64
CA SER A 58 -4.30 2.81 11.99
C SER A 58 -5.00 1.47 12.21
N GLU A 59 -5.04 1.03 13.48
CA GLU A 59 -5.60 -0.28 13.83
C GLU A 59 -7.07 -0.41 13.47
N ASN A 60 -7.77 0.70 13.38
CA ASN A 60 -9.19 0.68 13.03
C ASN A 60 -9.45 0.98 11.56
N GLY A 61 -8.41 1.15 10.77
CA GLY A 61 -8.55 1.47 9.37
C GLY A 61 -9.06 0.29 8.55
N ALA A 62 -10.06 0.55 7.68
CA ALA A 62 -10.63 -0.49 6.85
C ALA A 62 -9.61 -1.10 5.88
N TRP A 63 -8.63 -0.29 5.46
CA TRP A 63 -7.64 -0.70 4.46
C TRP A 63 -6.28 -0.98 5.07
N ARG A 64 -6.22 -1.16 6.40
CA ARG A 64 -4.93 -1.25 7.11
C ARG A 64 -4.06 -2.41 6.64
N TYR A 65 -4.64 -3.54 6.33
CA TYR A 65 -3.83 -4.70 5.91
C TYR A 65 -3.23 -4.48 4.53
N SER A 66 -4.03 -3.96 3.60
CA SER A 66 -3.51 -3.62 2.27
C SER A 66 -2.44 -2.53 2.35
N ALA A 67 -2.68 -1.52 3.19
CA ALA A 67 -1.71 -0.44 3.38
C ALA A 67 -0.42 -0.95 3.99
N ARG A 68 -0.50 -1.88 4.94
CA ARG A 68 0.69 -2.48 5.55
C ARG A 68 1.49 -3.29 4.54
N GLU A 69 0.81 -3.99 3.64
CA GLU A 69 1.50 -4.72 2.59
C GLU A 69 2.25 -3.76 1.66
N LEU A 70 1.61 -2.66 1.27
CA LEU A 70 2.26 -1.66 0.42
C LEU A 70 3.44 -0.99 1.15
N ALA A 71 3.29 -0.73 2.45
CA ALA A 71 4.37 -0.15 3.23
C ALA A 71 5.59 -1.07 3.27
N ALA A 72 5.35 -2.39 3.35
CA ALA A 72 6.44 -3.36 3.32
C ALA A 72 7.16 -3.33 1.97
N LEU A 73 6.42 -3.27 0.87
CA LEU A 73 7.02 -3.16 -0.46
C LEU A 73 7.83 -1.88 -0.62
N LEU A 74 7.33 -0.77 -0.08
CA LEU A 74 8.06 0.49 -0.15
C LEU A 74 9.33 0.44 0.69
N ALA A 75 9.30 -0.27 1.83
CA ALA A 75 10.51 -0.47 2.62
C ALA A 75 11.57 -1.20 1.82
N LEU A 76 11.17 -2.21 1.04
CA LEU A 76 12.12 -2.91 0.15
C LEU A 76 12.68 -1.97 -0.91
N ARG A 77 11.85 -1.11 -1.49
CA ARG A 77 12.32 -0.13 -2.48
C ARG A 77 13.35 0.82 -1.88
N LYS A 78 13.20 1.15 -0.59
CA LYS A 78 14.15 2.02 0.11
C LYS A 78 15.42 1.29 0.53
N GLY A 79 15.47 -0.02 0.33
CA GLY A 79 16.60 -0.83 0.77
C GLY A 79 16.54 -1.20 2.25
N ASP A 80 15.43 -0.94 2.92
CA ASP A 80 15.27 -1.25 4.34
C ASP A 80 14.66 -2.64 4.51
N THR A 81 15.51 -3.66 4.34
CA THR A 81 15.08 -5.05 4.38
C THR A 81 14.54 -5.43 5.77
N GLU A 82 15.13 -4.88 6.84
CA GLU A 82 14.67 -5.20 8.18
C GLU A 82 13.27 -4.67 8.47
N ALA A 83 12.99 -3.45 8.04
CA ALA A 83 11.65 -2.89 8.19
C ALA A 83 10.63 -3.72 7.38
N ALA A 84 11.01 -4.14 6.19
CA ALA A 84 10.13 -4.98 5.37
C ALA A 84 9.88 -6.32 6.06
N ARG A 85 10.92 -6.95 6.59
CA ARG A 85 10.79 -8.23 7.27
C ARG A 85 9.86 -8.11 8.48
N THR A 86 10.02 -7.07 9.26
CA THR A 86 9.14 -6.83 10.42
C THR A 86 7.69 -6.67 9.96
N ALA A 87 7.46 -5.88 8.92
CA ALA A 87 6.10 -5.64 8.42
C ALA A 87 5.45 -6.93 7.92
N TYR A 88 6.19 -7.73 7.15
CA TYR A 88 5.65 -8.99 6.63
C TYR A 88 5.41 -10.00 7.75
N THR A 89 6.26 -10.01 8.77
CA THR A 89 6.06 -10.91 9.91
C THR A 89 4.76 -10.58 10.62
N LEU A 90 4.49 -9.29 10.85
CA LEU A 90 3.25 -8.89 11.49
C LEU A 90 2.04 -9.29 10.67
N LEU A 91 2.11 -9.16 9.34
CA LEU A 91 1.02 -9.56 8.46
C LEU A 91 0.81 -11.07 8.46
N ALA A 92 1.90 -11.83 8.41
CA ALA A 92 1.81 -13.29 8.37
C ALA A 92 1.30 -13.88 9.68
N ASP A 93 1.63 -13.25 10.81
CA ASP A 93 1.29 -13.77 12.13
C ASP A 93 -0.07 -13.33 12.64
N ASP A 94 -0.69 -12.30 12.05
CA ASP A 94 -1.98 -11.81 12.50
C ASP A 94 -3.10 -12.63 11.87
N ALA A 95 -3.86 -13.34 12.70
CA ALA A 95 -4.95 -14.16 12.25
C ALA A 95 -6.05 -13.37 11.52
N LYS A 96 -6.13 -12.07 11.76
CA LYS A 96 -7.12 -11.20 11.13
C LYS A 96 -6.70 -10.71 9.76
N THR A 97 -5.46 -10.89 9.38
CA THR A 97 -5.00 -10.51 8.05
C THR A 97 -5.76 -11.32 7.00
N PRO A 98 -6.31 -10.69 5.96
CA PRO A 98 -6.99 -11.44 4.90
C PRO A 98 -6.08 -12.54 4.34
N PRO A 99 -6.65 -13.72 4.00
CA PRO A 99 -5.83 -14.87 3.60
C PRO A 99 -4.86 -14.60 2.45
N GLY A 100 -5.28 -13.85 1.44
CA GLY A 100 -4.40 -13.55 0.31
C GLY A 100 -3.19 -12.73 0.72
N ILE A 101 -3.40 -11.71 1.54
CA ILE A 101 -2.30 -10.86 2.02
C ILE A 101 -1.39 -11.68 2.94
N ARG A 102 -1.98 -12.51 3.80
CA ARG A 102 -1.19 -13.33 4.73
C ARG A 102 -0.31 -14.31 3.96
N ALA A 103 -0.85 -14.94 2.92
CA ALA A 103 -0.08 -15.87 2.10
C ALA A 103 1.08 -15.18 1.38
N ARG A 104 0.82 -14.01 0.82
CA ARG A 104 1.89 -13.25 0.15
C ARG A 104 2.97 -12.82 1.13
N ALA A 105 2.57 -12.41 2.34
CA ALA A 105 3.53 -12.03 3.37
C ALA A 105 4.44 -13.20 3.73
N ALA A 106 3.86 -14.39 3.88
CA ALA A 106 4.64 -15.58 4.17
C ALA A 106 5.64 -15.91 3.06
N GLU A 107 5.20 -15.78 1.80
CA GLU A 107 6.08 -15.98 0.65
C GLU A 107 7.23 -14.99 0.63
N MET A 108 6.93 -13.72 0.93
CA MET A 108 7.98 -12.69 0.95
C MET A 108 8.99 -12.98 2.05
N LEU A 109 8.53 -13.45 3.20
CA LEU A 109 9.45 -13.80 4.29
C LEU A 109 10.40 -14.91 3.88
N GLN A 110 9.92 -15.90 3.13
CA GLN A 110 10.79 -16.95 2.61
C GLN A 110 11.82 -16.36 1.65
N ALA A 111 11.40 -15.48 0.76
CA ALA A 111 12.31 -14.86 -0.20
C ALA A 111 13.38 -14.02 0.51
N LEU A 112 13.01 -13.37 1.62
CA LEU A 112 13.94 -12.48 2.33
C LEU A 112 14.92 -13.24 3.25
N LYS A 113 14.75 -14.56 3.40
CA LYS A 113 15.68 -15.36 4.19
C LYS A 113 17.00 -15.61 3.48
N THR A 114 17.01 -15.51 2.16
CA THR A 114 18.24 -15.72 1.38
C THR A 114 19.00 -14.41 1.05
#